data_a1281396e98ebefb3568d13262897533
#
_entry.id   a1281396e98ebefb3568d13262897533
#
_cell.length_a   1.000
_cell.length_b   1.000
_cell.length_c   1.000
_cell.angle_alpha   90.00
_cell.angle_beta   90.00
_cell.angle_gamma   90.00
#
_symmetry.space_group_name_H-M   'P 1'
#
loop_
_entity.id
_entity.type
_entity.pdbx_description
1 polymer ?
#
loop_
_entity_poly.entity_id
_entity_poly.type
_entity_poly.pdbx_seq_one_letter_code
_entity_poly.pdbx_strand_id
1 'polypeptide(L)'
;MIVAVDASALVALALDEPEREAVESCLHEAQDAFATPINITEAGLTLILRDGRFTADQYELWLSHLGVTEMGIDGSAALRAYLQYGKGVHRARLNLGDCYAYALAKALDAPLLYKGDDFSFTDIRPALQPT
;
A
#
# COMPACT_ATOMS: atom_id res chain seq x y z
N MET A 1 -13.78 5.23 8.18
CA MET A 1 -12.44 5.80 8.08
C MET A 1 -11.91 5.74 6.66
N ILE A 2 -10.98 6.60 6.33
CA ILE A 2 -10.23 6.54 5.07
C ILE A 2 -8.94 5.78 5.34
N VAL A 3 -8.51 4.97 4.39
CA VAL A 3 -7.26 4.20 4.52
C VAL A 3 -6.43 4.35 3.23
N ALA A 4 -5.12 4.51 3.40
CA ALA A 4 -4.16 4.41 2.28
C ALA A 4 -3.67 2.97 2.22
N VAL A 5 -3.43 2.44 1.01
CA VAL A 5 -3.13 1.03 0.80
C VAL A 5 -1.78 0.89 0.09
N ASP A 6 -0.86 0.16 0.72
CA ASP A 6 0.43 -0.19 0.11
C ASP A 6 0.28 -1.45 -0.77
N ALA A 7 1.17 -1.58 -1.74
CA ALA A 7 1.20 -2.76 -2.62
C ALA A 7 1.29 -4.06 -1.83
N SER A 8 2.03 -4.08 -0.71
CA SER A 8 2.21 -5.28 0.12
C SER A 8 0.87 -5.83 0.63
N ALA A 9 -0.07 -4.96 0.97
CA ALA A 9 -1.39 -5.39 1.44
C ALA A 9 -2.20 -6.02 0.31
N LEU A 10 -2.16 -5.45 -0.89
CA LEU A 10 -2.85 -6.01 -2.05
C LEU A 10 -2.31 -7.39 -2.42
N VAL A 11 -1.00 -7.55 -2.37
CA VAL A 11 -0.35 -8.84 -2.66
C VAL A 11 -0.73 -9.88 -1.59
N ALA A 12 -0.69 -9.50 -0.30
CA ALA A 12 -1.05 -10.40 0.78
C ALA A 12 -2.50 -10.91 0.65
N LEU A 13 -3.41 -10.02 0.26
CA LEU A 13 -4.81 -10.38 0.06
C LEU A 13 -4.99 -11.34 -1.12
N ALA A 14 -4.40 -11.03 -2.28
CA ALA A 14 -4.57 -11.83 -3.49
C ALA A 14 -3.89 -13.20 -3.39
N LEU A 15 -2.76 -13.29 -2.72
CA LEU A 15 -2.00 -14.54 -2.58
C LEU A 15 -2.35 -15.35 -1.32
N ASP A 16 -3.41 -14.95 -0.63
CA ASP A 16 -3.90 -15.65 0.56
C ASP A 16 -2.80 -15.84 1.63
N GLU A 17 -2.03 -14.78 1.86
CA GLU A 17 -0.99 -14.78 2.88
C GLU A 17 -1.62 -14.70 4.28
N PRO A 18 -0.86 -14.97 5.38
CA PRO A 18 -1.43 -14.97 6.73
C PRO A 18 -2.21 -13.71 7.11
N GLU A 19 -1.85 -12.56 6.56
CA GLU A 19 -2.51 -11.28 6.85
C GLU A 19 -3.81 -11.07 6.07
N ARG A 20 -4.18 -11.98 5.17
CA ARG A 20 -5.32 -11.81 4.25
C ARG A 20 -6.62 -11.41 4.95
N GLU A 21 -6.98 -12.11 6.01
CA GLU A 21 -8.25 -11.83 6.70
C GLU A 21 -8.26 -10.43 7.32
N ALA A 22 -7.16 -10.02 7.93
CA ALA A 22 -7.05 -8.70 8.54
C ALA A 22 -7.12 -7.60 7.48
N VAL A 23 -6.44 -7.79 6.33
CA VAL A 23 -6.48 -6.85 5.22
C VAL A 23 -7.90 -6.74 4.65
N GLU A 24 -8.54 -7.87 4.42
CA GLU A 24 -9.90 -7.92 3.89
C GLU A 24 -10.88 -7.20 4.81
N SER A 25 -10.81 -7.47 6.11
CA SER A 25 -11.67 -6.81 7.09
C SER A 25 -11.45 -5.31 7.12
N CYS A 26 -10.20 -4.87 7.07
CA CYS A 26 -9.86 -3.45 7.06
C CYS A 26 -10.47 -2.74 5.84
N LEU A 27 -10.33 -3.33 4.65
CA LEU A 27 -10.90 -2.76 3.43
C LEU A 27 -12.43 -2.76 3.46
N HIS A 28 -13.02 -3.81 4.02
CA HIS A 28 -14.48 -3.90 4.13
C HIS A 28 -15.06 -2.83 5.07
N GLU A 29 -14.35 -2.52 6.14
CA GLU A 29 -14.78 -1.53 7.13
C GLU A 29 -14.46 -0.09 6.72
N ALA A 30 -13.51 0.12 5.81
CA ALA A 30 -13.12 1.46 5.38
C ALA A 30 -14.24 2.11 4.55
N GLN A 31 -14.47 3.40 4.79
CA GLN A 31 -15.38 4.18 3.94
C GLN A 31 -14.78 4.38 2.54
N ASP A 32 -13.50 4.73 2.51
CA ASP A 32 -12.73 4.94 1.29
C ASP A 32 -11.34 4.35 1.44
N ALA A 33 -10.85 3.73 0.39
CA ALA A 33 -9.51 3.18 0.32
C ALA A 33 -8.82 3.70 -0.94
N PHE A 34 -7.60 4.21 -0.79
CA PHE A 34 -6.84 4.81 -1.89
C PHE A 34 -5.45 4.21 -1.97
N ALA A 35 -4.97 4.04 -3.19
CA ALA A 35 -3.59 3.64 -3.45
C ALA A 35 -3.01 4.49 -4.57
N THR A 36 -1.70 4.75 -4.52
CA THR A 36 -1.04 5.53 -5.57
C THR A 36 -0.90 4.71 -6.86
N PRO A 37 -0.76 5.37 -8.02
CA PRO A 37 -0.47 4.67 -9.27
C PRO A 37 0.74 3.74 -9.18
N ILE A 38 1.81 4.16 -8.48
CA ILE A 38 3.02 3.34 -8.31
C ILE A 38 2.70 2.08 -7.52
N ASN A 39 1.95 2.19 -6.42
CA ASN A 39 1.62 1.04 -5.59
C ASN A 39 0.69 0.07 -6.32
N ILE A 40 -0.28 0.58 -7.08
CA ILE A 40 -1.15 -0.23 -7.93
C ILE A 40 -0.32 -0.98 -8.97
N THR A 41 0.63 -0.28 -9.60
CA THR A 41 1.51 -0.88 -10.61
C THR A 41 2.41 -1.95 -10.01
N GLU A 42 3.02 -1.69 -8.86
CA GLU A 42 3.88 -2.68 -8.19
C GLU A 42 3.13 -3.97 -7.85
N ALA A 43 1.94 -3.84 -7.26
CA ALA A 43 1.12 -5.01 -6.96
C ALA A 43 0.72 -5.75 -8.23
N GLY A 44 0.36 -5.01 -9.29
CA GLY A 44 0.02 -5.59 -10.58
C GLY A 44 1.17 -6.38 -11.20
N LEU A 45 2.38 -5.85 -11.16
CA LEU A 45 3.55 -6.54 -11.68
C LEU A 45 3.77 -7.88 -10.95
N THR A 46 3.59 -7.90 -9.65
CA THR A 46 3.72 -9.13 -8.86
C THR A 46 2.60 -10.12 -9.21
N LEU A 47 1.36 -9.68 -9.24
CA LEU A 47 0.21 -10.56 -9.38
C LEU A 47 -0.03 -11.03 -10.81
N ILE A 48 0.39 -10.25 -11.80
CA ILE A 48 0.22 -10.57 -13.21
C ILE A 48 1.45 -11.30 -13.75
N LEU A 49 2.63 -10.71 -13.59
CA LEU A 49 3.85 -11.24 -14.22
C LEU A 49 4.53 -12.32 -13.40
N ARG A 50 4.73 -12.10 -12.09
CA ARG A 50 5.48 -13.06 -11.27
C ARG A 50 4.64 -14.25 -10.87
N ASP A 51 3.42 -14.01 -10.41
CA ASP A 51 2.55 -15.07 -9.90
C ASP A 51 1.61 -15.61 -10.96
N GLY A 52 1.21 -14.80 -11.94
CA GLY A 52 0.25 -15.20 -12.97
C GLY A 52 -1.18 -15.34 -12.44
N ARG A 53 -1.50 -14.72 -11.30
CA ARG A 53 -2.81 -14.82 -10.65
C ARG A 53 -3.90 -14.16 -11.49
N PHE A 54 -3.58 -13.05 -12.13
CA PHE A 54 -4.52 -12.23 -12.89
C PHE A 54 -3.98 -11.88 -14.26
N THR A 55 -4.89 -11.67 -15.22
CA THR A 55 -4.62 -10.80 -16.38
C THR A 55 -4.77 -9.35 -15.92
N ALA A 56 -4.36 -8.39 -16.77
CA ALA A 56 -4.52 -6.98 -16.46
C ALA A 56 -5.98 -6.60 -16.21
N ASP A 57 -6.90 -7.09 -17.08
CA ASP A 57 -8.31 -6.79 -16.94
C ASP A 57 -8.90 -7.38 -15.66
N GLN A 58 -8.51 -8.59 -15.31
CA GLN A 58 -8.94 -9.24 -14.06
C GLN A 58 -8.43 -8.49 -12.85
N TYR A 59 -7.18 -8.02 -12.88
CA TYR A 59 -6.59 -7.25 -11.79
C TYR A 59 -7.35 -5.93 -11.56
N GLU A 60 -7.63 -5.21 -12.63
CA GLU A 60 -8.36 -3.94 -12.54
C GLU A 60 -9.79 -4.16 -11.99
N LEU A 61 -10.46 -5.21 -12.44
CA LEU A 61 -11.78 -5.55 -11.94
C LEU A 61 -11.75 -5.93 -10.45
N TRP A 62 -10.73 -6.67 -10.04
CA TRP A 62 -10.53 -7.04 -8.64
C TRP A 62 -10.32 -5.82 -7.75
N LEU A 63 -9.49 -4.85 -8.18
CA LEU A 63 -9.30 -3.59 -7.44
C LEU A 63 -10.62 -2.83 -7.28
N SER A 64 -11.43 -2.79 -8.34
CA SER A 64 -12.73 -2.15 -8.31
C SER A 64 -13.66 -2.82 -7.29
N HIS A 65 -13.67 -4.15 -7.24
CA HIS A 65 -14.47 -4.90 -6.27
C HIS A 65 -14.01 -4.68 -4.84
N LEU A 66 -12.71 -4.47 -4.63
CA LEU A 66 -12.17 -4.15 -3.31
C LEU A 66 -12.52 -2.72 -2.87
N GLY A 67 -12.95 -1.87 -3.80
CA GLY A 67 -13.19 -0.47 -3.50
C GLY A 67 -11.93 0.36 -3.35
N VAL A 68 -10.81 -0.10 -3.90
CA VAL A 68 -9.55 0.65 -3.90
C VAL A 68 -9.52 1.59 -5.10
N THR A 69 -9.42 2.88 -4.82
CA THR A 69 -9.41 3.93 -5.83
C THR A 69 -8.00 4.48 -5.98
N GLU A 70 -7.56 4.68 -7.21
CA GLU A 70 -6.28 5.27 -7.50
C GLU A 70 -6.27 6.75 -7.11
N MET A 71 -5.22 7.19 -6.41
CA MET A 71 -5.03 8.60 -6.06
C MET A 71 -3.56 8.96 -6.21
N GLY A 72 -3.29 9.98 -7.03
CA GLY A 72 -1.94 10.48 -7.23
C GLY A 72 -1.41 11.24 -6.02
N ILE A 73 -0.10 11.28 -5.90
CA ILE A 73 0.60 12.08 -4.90
C ILE A 73 1.79 12.77 -5.58
N ASP A 74 2.10 13.99 -5.15
CA ASP A 74 3.19 14.75 -5.76
C ASP A 74 4.53 14.06 -5.55
N GLY A 75 5.36 14.10 -6.61
CA GLY A 75 6.70 13.55 -6.55
C GLY A 75 7.56 14.21 -5.47
N SER A 76 7.35 15.51 -5.20
CA SER A 76 8.08 16.20 -4.13
C SER A 76 7.75 15.63 -2.74
N ALA A 77 6.51 15.22 -2.50
CA ALA A 77 6.14 14.60 -1.23
C ALA A 77 6.82 13.24 -1.06
N ALA A 78 6.85 12.43 -2.10
CA ALA A 78 7.55 11.14 -2.08
C ALA A 78 9.07 11.34 -1.93
N LEU A 79 9.64 12.33 -2.60
CA LEU A 79 11.06 12.66 -2.46
C LEU A 79 11.41 13.03 -1.02
N ARG A 80 10.59 13.87 -0.38
CA ARG A 80 10.80 14.26 1.02
C ARG A 80 10.72 13.05 1.95
N ALA A 81 9.78 12.13 1.70
CA ALA A 81 9.68 10.89 2.46
C ALA A 81 10.96 10.06 2.31
N TYR A 82 11.50 9.95 1.10
CA TYR A 82 12.74 9.22 0.85
C TYR A 82 13.94 9.87 1.56
N LEU A 83 14.03 11.20 1.52
CA LEU A 83 15.11 11.92 2.20
C LEU A 83 15.04 11.77 3.72
N GLN A 84 13.86 11.45 4.26
CA GLN A 84 13.66 11.24 5.70
C GLN A 84 13.84 9.77 6.11
N TYR A 85 13.28 8.83 5.36
CA TYR A 85 13.18 7.42 5.75
C TYR A 85 13.73 6.43 4.71
N GLY A 86 14.26 6.90 3.60
CA GLY A 86 14.63 6.05 2.49
C GLY A 86 15.84 5.16 2.73
N LYS A 87 15.98 4.17 1.86
CA LYS A 87 17.13 3.27 1.86
C LYS A 87 18.41 4.08 1.63
N GLY A 88 19.39 3.86 2.51
CA GLY A 88 20.65 4.60 2.50
C GLY A 88 20.61 5.91 3.28
N VAL A 89 19.45 6.30 3.81
CA VAL A 89 19.26 7.52 4.60
C VAL A 89 18.86 7.20 6.04
N HIS A 90 17.96 6.24 6.22
CA HIS A 90 17.38 5.93 7.53
C HIS A 90 17.22 4.42 7.68
N ARG A 91 17.18 3.94 8.93
CA ARG A 91 17.02 2.51 9.24
C ARG A 91 15.70 1.91 8.75
N ALA A 92 14.68 2.73 8.49
CA ALA A 92 13.42 2.27 7.90
C ALA A 92 13.63 1.71 6.49
N ARG A 93 14.62 2.23 5.76
CA ARG A 93 15.04 1.72 4.45
C ARG A 93 13.89 1.67 3.45
N LEU A 94 13.03 2.67 3.44
CA LEU A 94 11.91 2.70 2.50
C LEU A 94 12.41 2.76 1.06
N ASN A 95 11.82 1.93 0.20
CA ASN A 95 12.06 2.02 -1.23
C ASN A 95 11.16 3.10 -1.85
N LEU A 96 11.25 3.29 -3.15
CA LEU A 96 10.51 4.34 -3.83
C LEU A 96 8.99 4.16 -3.68
N GLY A 97 8.49 2.94 -3.89
CA GLY A 97 7.06 2.64 -3.74
C GLY A 97 6.56 2.88 -2.32
N ASP A 98 7.35 2.47 -1.32
CA ASP A 98 7.03 2.72 0.09
C ASP A 98 6.89 4.22 0.37
N CYS A 99 7.75 5.03 -0.23
CA CYS A 99 7.71 6.49 -0.05
C CYS A 99 6.44 7.11 -0.65
N TYR A 100 5.96 6.59 -1.77
CA TYR A 100 4.68 7.04 -2.33
C TYR A 100 3.51 6.64 -1.41
N ALA A 101 3.49 5.42 -0.90
CA ALA A 101 2.44 4.98 0.03
C ALA A 101 2.46 5.81 1.31
N TYR A 102 3.64 6.05 1.88
CA TYR A 102 3.82 6.91 3.03
C TYR A 102 3.28 8.32 2.77
N ALA A 103 3.69 8.92 1.65
CA ALA A 103 3.28 10.28 1.29
C ALA A 103 1.75 10.39 1.12
N LEU A 104 1.13 9.39 0.52
CA LEU A 104 -0.33 9.36 0.38
C LEU A 104 -1.02 9.32 1.75
N ALA A 105 -0.59 8.43 2.63
CA ALA A 105 -1.17 8.31 3.97
C ALA A 105 -1.04 9.62 4.75
N LYS A 106 0.11 10.29 4.66
CA LYS A 106 0.33 11.57 5.33
C LYS A 106 -0.55 12.66 4.73
N ALA A 107 -0.68 12.72 3.39
CA ALA A 107 -1.52 13.72 2.73
C ALA A 107 -3.00 13.57 3.10
N LEU A 108 -3.46 12.34 3.28
CA LEU A 108 -4.83 12.04 3.69
C LEU A 108 -5.05 12.12 5.20
N ASP A 109 -3.99 12.25 5.97
CA ASP A 109 -4.02 12.08 7.43
C ASP A 109 -4.74 10.77 7.79
N ALA A 110 -4.35 9.69 7.12
CA ALA A 110 -4.98 8.39 7.22
C ALA A 110 -3.97 7.32 7.64
N PRO A 111 -4.43 6.24 8.26
CA PRO A 111 -3.55 5.09 8.49
C PRO A 111 -3.19 4.40 7.19
N LEU A 112 -2.07 3.69 7.19
CA LEU A 112 -1.58 2.94 6.04
C LEU A 112 -1.82 1.45 6.26
N LEU A 113 -2.45 0.81 5.29
CA LEU A 113 -2.65 -0.63 5.26
C LEU A 113 -1.47 -1.26 4.54
N TYR A 114 -0.65 -2.01 5.28
CA TYR A 114 0.56 -2.63 4.76
C TYR A 114 0.84 -3.94 5.48
N LYS A 115 1.66 -4.77 4.85
CA LYS A 115 2.20 -5.99 5.44
C LYS A 115 3.71 -5.82 5.66
N GLY A 116 4.23 -6.39 6.76
CA GLY A 116 5.66 -6.40 7.04
C GLY A 116 6.07 -5.28 7.99
N ASP A 117 7.38 -5.09 8.12
CA ASP A 117 7.97 -4.20 9.13
C ASP A 117 8.53 -2.89 8.56
N ASP A 118 8.46 -2.68 7.24
CA ASP A 118 9.14 -1.57 6.58
C ASP A 118 8.72 -0.20 7.15
N PHE A 119 7.45 -0.05 7.50
CA PHE A 119 6.95 1.22 8.01
C PHE A 119 7.03 1.36 9.53
N SER A 120 7.45 0.31 10.25
CA SER A 120 7.43 0.31 11.72
C SER A 120 8.43 1.29 12.34
N PHE A 121 9.44 1.72 11.58
CA PHE A 121 10.42 2.72 12.04
C PHE A 121 10.07 4.15 11.60
N THR A 122 8.87 4.34 11.07
CA THR A 122 8.39 5.66 10.64
C THR A 122 7.28 6.14 11.58
N ASP A 123 6.81 7.36 11.36
CA ASP A 123 5.70 7.93 12.13
C ASP A 123 4.32 7.59 11.56
N ILE A 124 4.26 6.71 10.55
CA ILE A 124 2.98 6.35 9.93
C ILE A 124 2.12 5.54 10.90
N ARG A 125 0.82 5.81 10.93
CA ARG A 125 -0.11 5.02 11.72
C ARG A 125 -0.46 3.74 10.96
N PRO A 126 -0.25 2.55 11.54
CA PRO A 126 -0.64 1.32 10.86
C PRO A 126 -2.17 1.15 10.89
N ALA A 127 -2.75 0.67 9.78
CA ALA A 127 -4.16 0.33 9.73
C ALA A 127 -4.44 -1.00 10.43
N LEU A 128 -3.46 -1.90 10.45
CA LEU A 128 -3.56 -3.17 11.18
C LEU A 128 -2.79 -3.07 12.48
N GLN A 129 -3.41 -3.54 13.56
CA GLN A 129 -2.74 -3.58 14.85
C GLN A 129 -1.66 -4.66 14.84
N PRO A 130 -0.47 -4.37 15.40
CA PRO A 130 0.53 -5.41 15.58
C PRO A 130 0.02 -6.47 16.57
N THR A 131 0.30 -7.73 16.26
CA THR A 131 -0.09 -8.85 17.12
C THR A 131 1.01 -9.19 18.11
#